data_2425a6813c8935320c781a15dda83596
#
_entry.id   2425a6813c8935320c781a15dda83596
#
_cell.length_a   1.000
_cell.length_b   1.000
_cell.length_c   1.000
_cell.angle_alpha   90.00
_cell.angle_beta   90.00
_cell.angle_gamma   90.00
#
_symmetry.space_group_name_H-M   'P 1'
#
loop_
_entity.id
_entity.type
_entity.pdbx_description
1 polymer ?
#
loop_
_entity_poly.entity_id
_entity_poly.type
_entity_poly.pdbx_seq_one_letter_code
_entity_poly.pdbx_strand_id
1 'polypeptide(L)'
;MADFFDTLSDKHIAMCAKQPVFFVATAAEDARINLSPKGYDAFRVLAPNKVAYLDLGGSGNETHAHLAADTHESGGRITLMFCNFEQPALILRIYGRGRPVLPQDAGWTELAGHFTLLPGTRQIFVIDVESVQTSCGWGVPFMAYEAERPTLKKAHAQADPEQWEAKMKDRTSSIDGLPARATDRYIAGTPLD
;
A
#
# COMPACT_ATOMS: atom_id res chain seq x y z
N MET A 1 9.00 -7.26 24.48
CA MET A 1 10.12 -7.86 23.75
C MET A 1 9.74 -7.84 22.27
N ALA A 2 10.67 -7.77 21.36
CA ALA A 2 10.39 -7.85 19.93
C ALA A 2 10.74 -9.27 19.46
N ASP A 3 9.85 -9.90 18.72
CA ASP A 3 10.06 -11.21 18.13
C ASP A 3 10.13 -11.07 16.60
N PHE A 4 11.00 -11.84 15.97
CA PHE A 4 11.23 -11.84 14.54
C PHE A 4 10.88 -13.19 13.91
N PHE A 5 10.31 -13.15 12.71
CA PHE A 5 9.86 -14.30 11.94
C PHE A 5 10.22 -14.10 10.47
N ASP A 6 10.51 -15.19 9.76
CA ASP A 6 10.83 -15.14 8.33
C ASP A 6 9.59 -14.93 7.46
N THR A 7 8.40 -15.32 7.95
CA THR A 7 7.14 -15.26 7.21
C THR A 7 5.96 -14.91 8.12
N LEU A 8 4.83 -14.56 7.50
CA LEU A 8 3.57 -14.35 8.20
C LEU A 8 2.95 -15.66 8.66
N SER A 9 2.60 -15.76 9.94
CA SER A 9 1.75 -16.82 10.48
C SER A 9 0.26 -16.47 10.33
N ASP A 10 -0.64 -17.44 10.52
CA ASP A 10 -2.09 -17.22 10.52
C ASP A 10 -2.50 -16.14 11.55
N LYS A 11 -1.82 -16.07 12.69
CA LYS A 11 -2.07 -15.03 13.72
C LYS A 11 -1.69 -13.64 13.21
N HIS A 12 -0.58 -13.53 12.47
CA HIS A 12 -0.15 -12.27 11.86
C HIS A 12 -1.15 -11.83 10.78
N ILE A 13 -1.60 -12.75 9.94
CA ILE A 13 -2.58 -12.50 8.89
C ILE A 13 -3.91 -12.03 9.50
N ALA A 14 -4.40 -12.73 10.51
CA ALA A 14 -5.63 -12.35 11.22
C ALA A 14 -5.52 -10.98 11.93
N MET A 15 -4.34 -10.64 12.43
CA MET A 15 -4.08 -9.33 13.02
C MET A 15 -4.14 -8.23 11.95
N CYS A 16 -3.46 -8.41 10.82
CA CYS A 16 -3.48 -7.44 9.72
C CYS A 16 -4.90 -7.20 9.19
N ALA A 17 -5.67 -8.28 8.99
CA ALA A 17 -7.04 -8.22 8.46
C ALA A 17 -8.03 -7.45 9.33
N LYS A 18 -7.75 -7.29 10.63
CA LYS A 18 -8.59 -6.53 11.55
C LYS A 18 -8.32 -5.03 11.54
N GLN A 19 -7.19 -4.59 10.98
CA GLN A 19 -6.82 -3.19 11.08
C GLN A 19 -7.45 -2.37 9.93
N PRO A 20 -8.23 -1.33 10.24
CA PRO A 20 -8.84 -0.46 9.24
C PRO A 20 -7.80 0.47 8.56
N VAL A 21 -6.61 0.58 9.13
CA VAL A 21 -5.51 1.40 8.62
C VAL A 21 -4.17 0.69 8.85
N PHE A 22 -3.29 0.80 7.86
CA PHE A 22 -1.88 0.44 8.00
C PHE A 22 -1.01 1.56 7.43
N PHE A 23 0.26 1.54 7.79
CA PHE A 23 1.22 2.54 7.37
C PHE A 23 2.26 1.92 6.45
N VAL A 24 2.64 2.67 5.42
CA VAL A 24 3.66 2.29 4.45
C VAL A 24 4.81 3.26 4.53
N ALA A 25 6.01 2.76 4.81
CA ALA A 25 7.23 3.54 4.78
C ALA A 25 8.16 3.05 3.66
N THR A 26 8.73 3.98 2.92
CA THR A 26 9.76 3.72 1.90
C THR A 26 10.85 4.77 1.98
N ALA A 27 12.06 4.39 1.56
CA ALA A 27 13.20 5.29 1.47
C ALA A 27 14.02 4.92 0.24
N ALA A 28 14.43 5.93 -0.52
CA ALA A 28 15.48 5.81 -1.53
C ALA A 28 16.75 6.50 -1.03
N GLU A 29 17.88 6.24 -1.70
CA GLU A 29 19.15 6.87 -1.40
C GLU A 29 19.04 8.39 -1.62
N ASP A 30 19.53 9.18 -0.68
CA ASP A 30 19.53 10.66 -0.69
C ASP A 30 18.13 11.32 -0.82
N ALA A 31 17.06 10.58 -0.58
CA ALA A 31 15.68 11.09 -0.62
C ALA A 31 15.04 11.14 0.78
N ARG A 32 14.00 11.96 0.92
CA ARG A 32 13.20 12.02 2.14
C ARG A 32 12.51 10.69 2.39
N ILE A 33 12.38 10.30 3.65
CA ILE A 33 11.60 9.12 4.01
C ILE A 33 10.12 9.41 3.74
N ASN A 34 9.48 8.54 2.96
CA ASN A 34 8.04 8.56 2.76
C ASN A 34 7.36 7.73 3.82
N LEU A 35 6.29 8.27 4.40
CA LEU A 35 5.40 7.56 5.32
C LEU A 35 3.96 7.93 5.00
N SER A 36 3.13 6.95 4.66
CA SER A 36 1.73 7.19 4.28
C SER A 36 0.77 6.17 4.90
N PRO A 37 -0.41 6.62 5.40
CA PRO A 37 -1.48 5.73 5.83
C PRO A 37 -2.22 5.15 4.63
N LYS A 38 -2.70 3.92 4.76
CA LYS A 38 -3.54 3.21 3.78
C LYS A 38 -4.74 2.60 4.49
N GLY A 39 -5.90 2.73 3.87
CA GLY A 39 -7.18 2.18 4.34
C GLY A 39 -7.93 1.49 3.19
N TYR A 40 -9.27 1.44 3.26
CA TYR A 40 -10.18 0.94 2.23
C TYR A 40 -10.05 -0.56 1.91
N ASP A 41 -9.73 -1.39 2.89
CA ASP A 41 -9.51 -2.83 2.66
C ASP A 41 -8.47 -3.11 1.54
N ALA A 42 -7.44 -2.27 1.50
CA ALA A 42 -6.45 -2.29 0.43
C ALA A 42 -5.38 -3.39 0.56
N PHE A 43 -5.26 -4.09 1.68
CA PHE A 43 -4.20 -5.05 1.95
C PHE A 43 -4.60 -6.49 1.62
N ARG A 44 -3.68 -7.28 1.04
CA ARG A 44 -3.85 -8.72 0.80
C ARG A 44 -2.58 -9.50 1.12
N VAL A 45 -2.75 -10.67 1.71
CA VAL A 45 -1.68 -11.68 1.84
C VAL A 45 -1.86 -12.67 0.69
N LEU A 46 -0.90 -12.71 -0.21
CA LEU A 46 -0.90 -13.61 -1.37
C LEU A 46 -0.27 -14.96 -1.03
N ALA A 47 0.73 -14.95 -0.15
CA ALA A 47 1.40 -16.11 0.43
C ALA A 47 2.04 -15.71 1.77
N PRO A 48 2.49 -16.64 2.62
CA PRO A 48 3.13 -16.31 3.88
C PRO A 48 4.34 -15.37 3.76
N ASN A 49 5.02 -15.39 2.61
CA ASN A 49 6.17 -14.55 2.28
C ASN A 49 5.88 -13.52 1.18
N LYS A 50 4.61 -13.27 0.85
CA LYS A 50 4.25 -12.32 -0.21
C LYS A 50 2.94 -11.60 0.12
N VAL A 51 3.00 -10.28 0.12
CA VAL A 51 1.83 -9.43 0.37
C VAL A 51 1.66 -8.40 -0.75
N ALA A 52 0.46 -7.84 -0.85
CA ALA A 52 0.19 -6.78 -1.80
C ALA A 52 -0.78 -5.75 -1.21
N TYR A 53 -0.75 -4.53 -1.75
CA TYR A 53 -1.79 -3.57 -1.46
C TYR A 53 -2.18 -2.73 -2.67
N LEU A 54 -3.47 -2.39 -2.71
CA LEU A 54 -4.08 -1.53 -3.72
C LEU A 54 -3.77 -0.07 -3.41
N ASP A 55 -3.40 0.71 -4.42
CA ASP A 55 -3.11 2.14 -4.30
C ASP A 55 -4.00 2.97 -5.22
N LEU A 56 -4.65 3.96 -4.63
CA LEU A 56 -5.50 4.90 -5.34
C LEU A 56 -4.71 6.14 -5.75
N GLY A 57 -5.13 6.79 -6.84
CA GLY A 57 -4.57 8.05 -7.27
C GLY A 57 -4.64 9.11 -6.16
N GLY A 58 -3.48 9.63 -5.76
CA GLY A 58 -3.33 10.62 -4.69
C GLY A 58 -2.59 11.87 -5.15
N SER A 59 -2.12 12.66 -4.18
CA SER A 59 -1.39 13.92 -4.42
C SER A 59 0.05 13.70 -4.89
N GLY A 60 0.66 12.54 -4.56
CA GLY A 60 2.03 12.19 -4.93
C GLY A 60 2.15 10.75 -5.40
N ASN A 61 3.37 10.31 -5.70
CA ASN A 61 3.70 8.95 -6.10
C ASN A 61 5.03 8.48 -5.48
N GLU A 62 5.29 8.90 -4.24
CA GLU A 62 6.55 8.71 -3.52
C GLU A 62 6.93 7.24 -3.39
N THR A 63 5.98 6.40 -2.95
CA THR A 63 6.23 4.96 -2.78
C THR A 63 6.72 4.34 -4.09
N HIS A 64 6.06 4.65 -5.22
CA HIS A 64 6.47 4.14 -6.53
C HIS A 64 7.89 4.59 -6.88
N ALA A 65 8.15 5.89 -6.77
CA ALA A 65 9.44 6.47 -7.11
C ALA A 65 10.58 5.87 -6.28
N HIS A 66 10.38 5.70 -4.97
CA HIS A 66 11.37 5.10 -4.08
C HIS A 66 11.65 3.63 -4.43
N LEU A 67 10.58 2.85 -4.70
CA LEU A 67 10.74 1.44 -5.04
C LEU A 67 11.39 1.26 -6.42
N ALA A 68 11.09 2.12 -7.37
CA ALA A 68 11.65 2.09 -8.71
C ALA A 68 13.11 2.60 -8.78
N ALA A 69 13.52 3.43 -7.84
CA ALA A 69 14.89 3.94 -7.76
C ALA A 69 15.90 2.90 -7.25
N ASP A 70 15.43 1.86 -6.54
CA ASP A 70 16.29 0.76 -6.08
C ASP A 70 16.55 -0.21 -7.25
N THR A 71 17.81 -0.57 -7.46
CA THR A 71 18.22 -1.46 -8.56
C THR A 71 18.22 -2.95 -8.17
N HIS A 72 17.79 -3.28 -6.95
CA HIS A 72 17.68 -4.66 -6.53
C HIS A 72 16.59 -5.39 -7.33
N GLU A 73 16.84 -6.63 -7.75
CA GLU A 73 15.95 -7.42 -8.61
C GLU A 73 14.52 -7.61 -8.03
N SER A 74 14.42 -7.71 -6.70
CA SER A 74 13.13 -7.83 -5.99
C SER A 74 12.45 -6.48 -5.74
N GLY A 75 13.03 -5.35 -6.19
CA GLY A 75 12.52 -4.00 -5.99
C GLY A 75 13.08 -3.28 -4.77
N GLY A 76 12.47 -2.16 -4.42
CA GLY A 76 12.93 -1.26 -3.38
C GLY A 76 12.49 -1.64 -1.97
N ARG A 77 13.22 -1.11 -0.98
CA ARG A 77 12.93 -1.36 0.45
C ARG A 77 11.61 -0.75 0.87
N ILE A 78 10.79 -1.53 1.56
CA ILE A 78 9.48 -1.12 2.06
C ILE A 78 9.21 -1.73 3.43
N THR A 79 8.51 -0.98 4.25
CA THR A 79 7.98 -1.46 5.54
C THR A 79 6.50 -1.18 5.60
N LEU A 80 5.72 -2.21 5.94
CA LEU A 80 4.31 -2.06 6.30
C LEU A 80 4.19 -2.18 7.82
N MET A 81 3.43 -1.28 8.46
CA MET A 81 3.20 -1.33 9.90
C MET A 81 1.71 -1.34 10.20
N PHE A 82 1.31 -2.29 11.02
CA PHE A 82 -0.03 -2.44 11.58
C PHE A 82 0.01 -2.23 13.09
N CYS A 83 -0.90 -1.42 13.60
CA CYS A 83 -1.07 -1.20 15.03
C CYS A 83 -2.42 -1.76 15.46
N ASN A 84 -2.43 -2.61 16.49
CA ASN A 84 -3.70 -3.00 17.09
C ASN A 84 -4.17 -1.90 18.05
N PHE A 85 -5.26 -1.25 17.72
CA PHE A 85 -5.90 -0.20 18.52
C PHE A 85 -6.84 -0.75 19.61
N GLU A 86 -6.94 -2.09 19.72
CA GLU A 86 -7.73 -2.82 20.68
C GLU A 86 -6.83 -3.73 21.54
N GLN A 87 -7.40 -4.75 22.16
CA GLN A 87 -6.64 -5.81 22.82
C GLN A 87 -6.43 -7.02 21.91
N PRO A 88 -5.30 -7.73 22.03
CA PRO A 88 -4.11 -7.39 22.82
C PRO A 88 -3.29 -6.26 22.17
N ALA A 89 -2.58 -5.47 23.00
CA ALA A 89 -1.66 -4.46 22.51
C ALA A 89 -0.56 -5.11 21.67
N LEU A 90 -0.47 -4.75 20.38
CA LEU A 90 0.48 -5.34 19.43
C LEU A 90 0.79 -4.36 18.31
N ILE A 91 2.06 -4.29 17.91
CA ILE A 91 2.50 -3.69 16.67
C ILE A 91 3.13 -4.81 15.82
N LEU A 92 2.73 -4.91 14.56
CA LEU A 92 3.31 -5.80 13.57
C LEU A 92 3.95 -4.99 12.45
N ARG A 93 5.18 -5.33 12.08
CA ARG A 93 5.87 -4.77 10.93
C ARG A 93 6.23 -5.88 9.95
N ILE A 94 6.04 -5.60 8.68
CA ILE A 94 6.46 -6.44 7.56
C ILE A 94 7.56 -5.65 6.85
N TYR A 95 8.77 -6.18 6.89
CA TYR A 95 9.91 -5.66 6.13
C TYR A 95 10.08 -6.47 4.87
N GLY A 96 10.39 -5.82 3.76
CA GLY A 96 10.58 -6.53 2.51
C GLY A 96 10.98 -5.60 1.37
N ARG A 97 10.91 -6.16 0.17
CA ARG A 97 11.15 -5.45 -1.07
C ARG A 97 9.89 -5.42 -1.91
N GLY A 98 9.59 -4.25 -2.43
CA GLY A 98 8.37 -4.03 -3.18
C GLY A 98 8.60 -3.48 -4.57
N ARG A 99 7.64 -3.74 -5.42
CA ARG A 99 7.57 -3.14 -6.76
C ARG A 99 6.16 -2.74 -7.11
N PRO A 100 5.98 -1.65 -7.87
CA PRO A 100 4.68 -1.28 -8.41
C PRO A 100 4.32 -2.16 -9.61
N VAL A 101 3.04 -2.52 -9.71
CA VAL A 101 2.43 -3.15 -10.88
C VAL A 101 1.27 -2.27 -11.32
N LEU A 102 1.35 -1.75 -12.55
CA LEU A 102 0.37 -0.83 -13.13
C LEU A 102 -0.62 -1.59 -14.03
N PRO A 103 -1.78 -1.01 -14.36
CA PRO A 103 -2.79 -1.64 -15.22
C PRO A 103 -2.28 -2.13 -16.59
N GLN A 104 -1.23 -1.50 -17.12
CA GLN A 104 -0.59 -1.89 -18.37
C GLN A 104 0.47 -2.97 -18.25
N ASP A 105 0.84 -3.39 -17.03
CA ASP A 105 1.91 -4.36 -16.80
C ASP A 105 1.42 -5.81 -16.90
N ALA A 106 2.31 -6.70 -17.30
CA ALA A 106 2.09 -8.14 -17.19
C ALA A 106 1.85 -8.53 -15.72
N GLY A 107 0.87 -9.43 -15.48
CA GLY A 107 0.49 -9.84 -14.14
C GLY A 107 -0.55 -8.94 -13.45
N TRP A 108 -0.89 -7.79 -14.02
CA TRP A 108 -1.94 -6.93 -13.45
C TRP A 108 -3.27 -7.66 -13.24
N THR A 109 -3.76 -8.36 -14.26
CA THR A 109 -5.06 -9.03 -14.21
C THR A 109 -5.16 -10.07 -13.09
N GLU A 110 -4.10 -10.83 -12.88
CA GLU A 110 -4.02 -11.82 -11.80
C GLU A 110 -4.06 -11.12 -10.44
N LEU A 111 -3.18 -10.12 -10.25
CA LEU A 111 -3.13 -9.37 -9.00
C LEU A 111 -4.42 -8.61 -8.69
N ALA A 112 -5.00 -7.97 -9.69
CA ALA A 112 -6.26 -7.24 -9.55
C ALA A 112 -7.42 -8.15 -9.11
N GLY A 113 -7.40 -9.43 -9.50
CA GLY A 113 -8.38 -10.43 -9.07
C GLY A 113 -8.42 -10.68 -7.57
N HIS A 114 -7.40 -10.30 -6.80
CA HIS A 114 -7.40 -10.39 -5.34
C HIS A 114 -8.09 -9.22 -4.63
N PHE A 115 -8.47 -8.17 -5.36
CA PHE A 115 -9.00 -6.93 -4.78
C PHE A 115 -10.37 -6.57 -5.34
N THR A 116 -11.19 -5.94 -4.54
CA THR A 116 -12.29 -5.11 -5.05
C THR A 116 -11.68 -3.82 -5.56
N LEU A 117 -11.58 -3.66 -6.88
CA LEU A 117 -11.04 -2.45 -7.46
C LEU A 117 -11.95 -1.26 -7.16
N LEU A 118 -11.37 -0.18 -6.68
CA LEU A 118 -12.07 1.06 -6.38
C LEU A 118 -11.87 2.08 -7.51
N PRO A 119 -12.80 3.03 -7.69
CA PRO A 119 -12.62 4.12 -8.64
C PRO A 119 -11.29 4.84 -8.40
N GLY A 120 -10.54 5.09 -9.46
CA GLY A 120 -9.24 5.75 -9.37
C GLY A 120 -8.10 4.86 -8.85
N THR A 121 -8.27 3.54 -8.87
CA THR A 121 -7.16 2.61 -8.66
C THR A 121 -6.05 2.90 -9.66
N ARG A 122 -4.83 3.16 -9.14
CA ARG A 122 -3.68 3.55 -9.94
C ARG A 122 -2.71 2.40 -10.17
N GLN A 123 -2.44 1.60 -9.14
CA GLN A 123 -1.45 0.54 -9.15
C GLN A 123 -1.67 -0.42 -7.97
N ILE A 124 -0.99 -1.55 -8.02
CA ILE A 124 -0.86 -2.49 -6.91
C ILE A 124 0.62 -2.59 -6.57
N PHE A 125 0.97 -2.48 -5.30
CA PHE A 125 2.32 -2.78 -4.84
C PHE A 125 2.38 -4.23 -4.39
N VAL A 126 3.35 -4.98 -4.92
CA VAL A 126 3.65 -6.36 -4.51
C VAL A 126 4.93 -6.35 -3.71
N ILE A 127 4.92 -7.03 -2.57
CA ILE A 127 6.03 -7.05 -1.63
C ILE A 127 6.43 -8.49 -1.34
N ASP A 128 7.69 -8.80 -1.61
CA ASP A 128 8.34 -10.01 -1.13
C ASP A 128 8.82 -9.76 0.30
N VAL A 129 8.33 -10.58 1.24
CA VAL A 129 8.59 -10.41 2.68
C VAL A 129 9.95 -10.98 3.03
N GLU A 130 10.81 -10.16 3.63
CA GLU A 130 12.13 -10.55 4.12
C GLU A 130 12.11 -10.88 5.62
N SER A 131 11.27 -10.17 6.39
CA SER A 131 11.13 -10.38 7.82
C SER A 131 9.82 -9.81 8.34
N VAL A 132 9.28 -10.43 9.36
CA VAL A 132 8.13 -9.96 10.12
C VAL A 132 8.55 -9.72 11.57
N GLN A 133 8.19 -8.58 12.12
CA GLN A 133 8.49 -8.24 13.51
C GLN A 133 7.20 -7.98 14.27
N THR A 134 7.05 -8.61 15.42
CA THR A 134 6.05 -8.20 16.42
C THR A 134 6.72 -7.47 17.58
N SER A 135 6.03 -6.50 18.14
CA SER A 135 6.47 -5.80 19.36
C SER A 135 5.27 -5.39 20.21
N CYS A 136 5.52 -5.13 21.49
CA CYS A 136 4.46 -4.64 22.37
C CYS A 136 3.90 -3.32 21.84
N GLY A 137 2.57 -3.23 21.81
CA GLY A 137 1.87 -2.00 21.40
C GLY A 137 1.49 -1.11 22.60
N TRP A 138 2.19 -1.17 23.71
CA TRP A 138 1.79 -0.51 24.98
C TRP A 138 1.71 1.01 24.87
N GLY A 139 2.43 1.61 23.95
CA GLY A 139 2.35 3.05 23.64
C GLY A 139 1.28 3.40 22.60
N VAL A 140 0.62 2.42 22.00
CA VAL A 140 -0.48 2.64 21.04
C VAL A 140 -1.77 2.85 21.84
N PRO A 141 -2.47 3.99 21.63
CA PRO A 141 -3.72 4.24 22.36
C PRO A 141 -4.85 3.33 21.88
N PHE A 142 -5.86 3.14 22.71
CA PHE A 142 -7.13 2.59 22.27
C PHE A 142 -7.84 3.57 21.33
N MET A 143 -8.35 3.07 20.21
CA MET A 143 -9.13 3.86 19.26
C MET A 143 -10.31 3.04 18.77
N ALA A 144 -11.50 3.65 18.74
CA ALA A 144 -12.68 3.06 18.14
C ALA A 144 -12.73 3.43 16.64
N TYR A 145 -12.92 2.42 15.80
CA TYR A 145 -13.20 2.66 14.39
C TYR A 145 -14.67 3.11 14.23
N GLU A 146 -14.87 4.28 13.66
CA GLU A 146 -16.20 4.82 13.42
C GLU A 146 -16.68 4.46 12.00
N ALA A 147 -15.93 4.88 10.98
CA ALA A 147 -16.24 4.62 9.58
C ALA A 147 -15.07 4.96 8.65
N GLU A 148 -15.12 4.45 7.43
CA GLU A 148 -14.27 4.93 6.34
C GLU A 148 -14.71 6.33 5.87
N ARG A 149 -13.72 7.17 5.49
CA ARG A 149 -14.01 8.44 4.83
C ARG A 149 -14.38 8.22 3.37
N PRO A 150 -15.59 8.58 2.92
CA PRO A 150 -15.99 8.34 1.53
C PRO A 150 -15.38 9.34 0.54
N THR A 151 -14.72 10.40 1.03
CA THR A 151 -14.29 11.56 0.22
C THR A 151 -13.46 11.17 -1.00
N LEU A 152 -12.42 10.34 -0.81
CA LEU A 152 -11.53 9.95 -1.91
C LEU A 152 -12.25 9.06 -2.93
N LYS A 153 -12.99 8.07 -2.45
CA LYS A 153 -13.80 7.19 -3.31
C LYS A 153 -14.79 8.00 -4.15
N LYS A 154 -15.55 8.92 -3.52
CA LYS A 154 -16.52 9.78 -4.22
C LYS A 154 -15.85 10.71 -5.23
N ALA A 155 -14.71 11.31 -4.86
CA ALA A 155 -13.97 12.19 -5.77
C ALA A 155 -13.49 11.44 -7.02
N HIS A 156 -13.01 10.20 -6.85
CA HIS A 156 -12.60 9.38 -8.00
C HIS A 156 -13.80 8.87 -8.81
N ALA A 157 -14.90 8.46 -8.18
CA ALA A 157 -16.10 8.00 -8.88
C ALA A 157 -16.76 9.09 -9.73
N GLN A 158 -16.58 10.36 -9.35
CA GLN A 158 -17.11 11.53 -10.08
C GLN A 158 -16.10 12.14 -11.06
N ALA A 159 -14.86 11.62 -11.08
CA ALA A 159 -13.84 12.16 -11.95
C ALA A 159 -14.11 11.84 -13.43
N ASP A 160 -13.88 12.81 -14.30
CA ASP A 160 -13.78 12.55 -15.72
C ASP A 160 -12.54 11.70 -15.99
N PRO A 161 -12.66 10.55 -16.69
CA PRO A 161 -11.55 9.63 -16.90
C PRO A 161 -10.35 10.28 -17.60
N GLU A 162 -10.56 11.11 -18.62
CA GLU A 162 -9.48 11.74 -19.38
C GLU A 162 -8.72 12.77 -18.53
N GLN A 163 -9.45 13.56 -17.75
CA GLN A 163 -8.85 14.53 -16.82
C GLN A 163 -8.09 13.83 -15.69
N TRP A 164 -8.64 12.71 -15.19
CA TRP A 164 -7.95 11.91 -14.17
C TRP A 164 -6.64 11.32 -14.71
N GLU A 165 -6.67 10.73 -15.92
CA GLU A 165 -5.47 10.18 -16.57
C GLU A 165 -4.42 11.27 -16.83
N ALA A 166 -4.83 12.44 -17.32
CA ALA A 166 -3.93 13.58 -17.50
C ALA A 166 -3.26 13.98 -16.17
N LYS A 167 -4.05 14.08 -15.10
CA LYS A 167 -3.52 14.36 -13.75
C LYS A 167 -2.55 13.29 -13.25
N MET A 168 -2.79 12.01 -13.55
CA MET A 168 -1.86 10.93 -13.15
C MET A 168 -0.56 10.97 -13.96
N LYS A 169 -0.60 11.40 -15.22
CA LYS A 169 0.60 11.62 -16.05
C LYS A 169 1.51 12.71 -15.49
N ASP A 170 0.96 13.68 -14.77
CA ASP A 170 1.75 14.71 -14.05
C ASP A 170 2.40 14.17 -12.75
N ARG A 171 2.01 12.97 -12.29
CA ARG A 171 2.51 12.33 -11.05
C ARG A 171 3.62 11.33 -11.34
N THR A 172 4.58 11.71 -12.17
CA THR A 172 5.69 10.88 -12.63
C THR A 172 7.02 11.15 -11.92
N SER A 173 6.98 11.90 -10.83
CA SER A 173 8.15 12.12 -9.98
C SER A 173 7.78 12.22 -8.51
N SER A 174 8.75 11.89 -7.64
CA SER A 174 8.68 12.17 -6.21
C SER A 174 8.93 13.64 -5.91
N ILE A 175 8.74 14.04 -4.66
CA ILE A 175 9.10 15.38 -4.18
C ILE A 175 10.61 15.67 -4.32
N ASP A 176 11.45 14.63 -4.32
CA ASP A 176 12.90 14.71 -4.49
C ASP A 176 13.34 14.50 -5.96
N GLY A 177 12.40 14.46 -6.91
CA GLY A 177 12.66 14.33 -8.34
C GLY A 177 12.95 12.91 -8.84
N LEU A 178 12.78 11.89 -8.00
CA LEU A 178 12.93 10.50 -8.44
C LEU A 178 11.80 10.11 -9.39
N PRO A 179 12.09 9.42 -10.50
CA PRO A 179 11.06 9.10 -11.50
C PRO A 179 10.06 8.04 -11.01
N ALA A 180 8.82 8.19 -11.42
CA ALA A 180 7.76 7.22 -11.26
C ALA A 180 7.05 7.01 -12.61
N ARG A 181 6.48 5.82 -12.82
CA ARG A 181 5.68 5.53 -14.01
C ARG A 181 4.24 5.99 -13.80
N ALA A 182 3.61 6.50 -14.85
CA ALA A 182 2.19 6.80 -14.83
C ALA A 182 1.36 5.55 -15.20
N THR A 183 0.14 5.45 -14.66
CA THR A 183 -0.87 4.55 -15.20
C THR A 183 -1.38 5.07 -16.55
N ASP A 184 -1.68 4.18 -17.46
CA ASP A 184 -2.16 4.50 -18.81
C ASP A 184 -3.68 4.63 -18.92
N ARG A 185 -4.41 4.26 -17.85
CA ARG A 185 -5.89 4.25 -17.86
C ARG A 185 -6.50 4.53 -16.50
N TYR A 186 -7.70 5.07 -16.55
CA TYR A 186 -8.59 5.18 -15.40
C TYR A 186 -9.29 3.83 -15.13
N ILE A 187 -9.32 3.42 -13.88
CA ILE A 187 -10.08 2.25 -13.42
C ILE A 187 -11.37 2.77 -12.76
N ALA A 188 -12.51 2.47 -13.35
CA ALA A 188 -13.81 2.85 -12.81
C ALA A 188 -14.15 2.10 -11.51
N GLY A 189 -13.58 0.91 -11.35
CA GLY A 189 -13.79 0.09 -10.15
C GLY A 189 -15.23 -0.39 -9.98
N THR A 190 -15.52 -0.93 -8.80
CA THR A 190 -16.89 -1.31 -8.40
C THR A 190 -17.67 -0.04 -8.06
N PRO A 191 -18.92 0.10 -8.53
CA PRO A 191 -19.78 1.21 -8.14
C PRO A 191 -19.88 1.35 -6.61
N LEU A 192 -19.98 2.58 -6.14
CA LEU A 192 -20.22 2.88 -4.73
C LEU A 192 -21.73 2.78 -4.47
N ASP A 193 -22.12 1.94 -3.52
CA ASP A 193 -23.49 1.88 -3.00
C ASP A 193 -23.82 3.14 -2.18
#